data_cf3d5786591d54727865ba0c11006957
#
_entry.id   cf3d5786591d54727865ba0c11006957
#
_cell.length_a   1.000
_cell.length_b   1.000
_cell.length_c   1.000
_cell.angle_alpha   90.00
_cell.angle_beta   90.00
_cell.angle_gamma   90.00
#
_symmetry.space_group_name_H-M   'P 1'
#
loop_
_entity.id
_entity.type
_entity.pdbx_description
1 polymer ?
#
loop_
_entity_poly.entity_id
_entity_poly.type
_entity_poly.pdbx_seq_one_letter_code
_entity_poly.pdbx_strand_id
1 'polypeptide(L)'
;MLSSDQKKKLIKEYEDFFCEVINNHRKNILKLKNPKEFSKFNPFLLNYLSTFFEGSITPEGIARMLIYPRILSTSINTSFGTNFQKFLIKGLKDVFGSGISGIDLEFTDAHDKRKKYCQLKSGPNTINSDDVKPIFDKFKNIKNLAKTNHLNIETNDLIIGVSYGTKSNLSAHYKKLQEYYFIPIYVGEEFWYRLTGDPDLYKVLLTSSLQIISSEDVYFKKEINQVIDVLSKSDFVKDIVNGNF
;
A
#
# COMPACT_ATOMS: atom_id res chain seq x y z
N MET A 1 25.16 -3.23 7.85
CA MET A 1 24.82 -1.78 7.86
C MET A 1 25.11 -1.24 6.46
N LEU A 2 24.23 -0.43 5.90
CA LEU A 2 24.45 0.20 4.60
C LEU A 2 25.70 1.11 4.63
N SER A 3 26.50 1.09 3.56
CA SER A 3 27.53 2.10 3.38
C SER A 3 26.90 3.47 3.09
N SER A 4 27.67 4.56 3.24
CA SER A 4 27.18 5.92 2.92
C SER A 4 26.65 6.02 1.48
N ASP A 5 27.34 5.40 0.52
CA ASP A 5 26.93 5.43 -0.89
C ASP A 5 25.68 4.59 -1.15
N GLN A 6 25.56 3.42 -0.50
CA GLN A 6 24.33 2.61 -0.56
C GLN A 6 23.13 3.35 0.02
N LYS A 7 23.32 4.06 1.16
CA LYS A 7 22.28 4.87 1.78
C LYS A 7 21.85 6.02 0.87
N LYS A 8 22.78 6.77 0.28
CA LYS A 8 22.47 7.83 -0.69
C LYS A 8 21.72 7.30 -1.90
N LYS A 9 22.17 6.18 -2.46
CA LYS A 9 21.47 5.52 -3.58
C LYS A 9 20.04 5.14 -3.20
N LEU A 10 19.86 4.51 -2.04
CA LEU A 10 18.53 4.09 -1.58
C LEU A 10 17.58 5.27 -1.36
N ILE A 11 18.07 6.39 -0.80
CA ILE A 11 17.29 7.61 -0.64
C ILE A 11 16.86 8.15 -2.02
N LYS A 12 17.77 8.19 -2.99
CA LYS A 12 17.46 8.62 -4.36
C LYS A 12 16.38 7.73 -5.01
N GLU A 13 16.52 6.41 -4.90
CA GLU A 13 15.51 5.47 -5.41
C GLU A 13 14.16 5.62 -4.70
N TYR A 14 14.15 5.99 -3.42
CA TYR A 14 12.94 6.28 -2.66
C TYR A 14 12.27 7.58 -3.16
N GLU A 15 13.04 8.61 -3.43
CA GLU A 15 12.54 9.86 -4.00
C GLU A 15 11.88 9.62 -5.36
N ASP A 16 12.57 8.90 -6.25
CA ASP A 16 12.04 8.55 -7.58
C ASP A 16 10.75 7.71 -7.46
N PHE A 17 10.72 6.73 -6.55
CA PHE A 17 9.53 5.93 -6.24
C PHE A 17 8.37 6.80 -5.75
N PHE A 18 8.63 7.72 -4.83
CA PHE A 18 7.58 8.55 -4.24
C PHE A 18 7.00 9.53 -5.26
N CYS A 19 7.86 10.14 -6.10
CA CYS A 19 7.43 10.94 -7.24
C CYS A 19 6.58 10.12 -8.24
N GLU A 20 6.95 8.87 -8.52
CA GLU A 20 6.15 7.99 -9.36
C GLU A 20 4.77 7.70 -8.76
N VAL A 21 4.68 7.46 -7.44
CA VAL A 21 3.41 7.27 -6.74
C VAL A 21 2.51 8.49 -6.88
N ILE A 22 3.04 9.70 -6.68
CA ILE A 22 2.31 10.97 -6.85
C ILE A 22 1.81 11.11 -8.30
N ASN A 23 2.67 10.89 -9.28
CA ASN A 23 2.32 11.02 -10.69
C ASN A 23 1.26 10.00 -11.13
N ASN A 24 1.36 8.76 -10.66
CA ASN A 24 0.36 7.72 -10.93
C ASN A 24 -0.98 8.06 -10.27
N HIS A 25 -0.96 8.60 -9.05
CA HIS A 25 -2.14 9.08 -8.38
C HIS A 25 -2.85 10.18 -9.19
N ARG A 26 -2.11 11.23 -9.63
CA ARG A 26 -2.63 12.30 -10.49
C ARG A 26 -3.25 11.76 -11.78
N LYS A 27 -2.55 10.86 -12.49
CA LYS A 27 -3.08 10.23 -13.71
C LYS A 27 -4.38 9.47 -13.45
N ASN A 28 -4.48 8.77 -12.32
CA ASN A 28 -5.69 8.03 -11.95
C ASN A 28 -6.85 8.98 -11.60
N ILE A 29 -6.59 10.12 -10.97
CA ILE A 29 -7.63 11.14 -10.72
C ILE A 29 -8.23 11.62 -12.05
N LEU A 30 -7.39 11.92 -13.05
CA LEU A 30 -7.86 12.41 -14.35
C LEU A 30 -8.74 11.42 -15.12
N LYS A 31 -8.56 10.10 -14.90
CA LYS A 31 -9.43 9.04 -15.46
C LYS A 31 -10.85 9.07 -14.91
N LEU A 32 -11.05 9.60 -13.70
CA LEU A 32 -12.36 9.67 -13.04
C LEU A 32 -13.35 10.63 -13.71
N LYS A 33 -12.96 11.32 -14.78
CA LYS A 33 -13.88 12.02 -15.69
C LYS A 33 -14.81 11.05 -16.45
N ASN A 34 -14.38 9.78 -16.58
CA ASN A 34 -15.14 8.77 -17.31
C ASN A 34 -16.08 8.02 -16.36
N PRO A 35 -17.42 8.07 -16.58
CA PRO A 35 -18.39 7.36 -15.75
C PRO A 35 -18.15 5.84 -15.63
N LYS A 36 -17.53 5.21 -16.64
CA LYS A 36 -17.21 3.77 -16.64
C LYS A 36 -16.28 3.36 -15.50
N GLU A 37 -15.55 4.30 -14.91
CA GLU A 37 -14.71 4.05 -13.74
C GLU A 37 -15.52 3.76 -12.47
N PHE A 38 -16.82 4.03 -12.46
CA PHE A 38 -17.71 3.91 -11.31
C PHE A 38 -18.73 2.76 -11.44
N SER A 39 -18.34 1.66 -12.09
CA SER A 39 -19.23 0.50 -12.28
C SER A 39 -19.67 -0.20 -10.99
N LYS A 40 -19.07 0.12 -9.84
CA LYS A 40 -19.36 -0.48 -8.53
C LYS A 40 -19.55 0.61 -7.48
N PHE A 41 -20.77 1.03 -7.27
CA PHE A 41 -21.15 1.91 -6.16
C PHE A 41 -22.42 1.38 -5.50
N ASN A 42 -22.66 1.78 -4.24
CA ASN A 42 -23.88 1.44 -3.53
C ASN A 42 -24.86 2.61 -3.68
N PRO A 43 -25.95 2.46 -4.46
CA PRO A 43 -26.88 3.54 -4.71
C PRO A 43 -27.62 4.00 -3.45
N PHE A 44 -27.89 3.07 -2.51
CA PHE A 44 -28.56 3.41 -1.25
C PHE A 44 -27.73 4.35 -0.38
N LEU A 45 -26.40 4.20 -0.37
CA LEU A 45 -25.50 5.03 0.42
C LEU A 45 -25.15 6.34 -0.27
N LEU A 46 -25.14 6.38 -1.60
CA LEU A 46 -24.64 7.52 -2.36
C LEU A 46 -25.49 8.79 -2.11
N ASN A 47 -26.82 8.66 -2.19
CA ASN A 47 -27.74 9.76 -1.91
C ASN A 47 -27.69 10.21 -0.44
N TYR A 48 -27.59 9.24 0.50
CA TYR A 48 -27.37 9.55 1.92
C TYR A 48 -26.08 10.35 2.12
N LEU A 49 -24.97 9.89 1.57
CA LEU A 49 -23.67 10.55 1.73
C LEU A 49 -23.65 11.95 1.08
N SER A 50 -24.31 12.12 -0.08
CA SER A 50 -24.47 13.45 -0.69
C SER A 50 -25.22 14.40 0.24
N THR A 51 -26.37 13.97 0.78
CA THR A 51 -27.14 14.78 1.72
C THR A 51 -26.38 15.02 3.03
N PHE A 52 -25.70 14.00 3.56
CA PHE A 52 -24.92 14.10 4.79
C PHE A 52 -23.80 15.14 4.68
N PHE A 53 -23.12 15.18 3.54
CA PHE A 53 -21.92 16.03 3.35
C PHE A 53 -22.24 17.42 2.76
N GLU A 54 -23.20 17.48 1.80
CA GLU A 54 -23.53 18.71 1.06
C GLU A 54 -24.88 19.32 1.48
N GLY A 55 -25.64 18.66 2.35
CA GLY A 55 -26.97 19.09 2.79
C GLY A 55 -28.11 18.77 1.80
N SER A 56 -27.82 18.28 0.60
CA SER A 56 -28.79 17.96 -0.44
C SER A 56 -28.25 16.97 -1.46
N ILE A 57 -29.17 16.40 -2.26
CA ILE A 57 -28.79 15.57 -3.42
C ILE A 57 -28.64 16.49 -4.63
N THR A 58 -27.38 16.68 -5.06
CA THR A 58 -27.06 17.46 -6.25
C THR A 58 -26.11 16.68 -7.16
N PRO A 59 -26.07 16.97 -8.47
CA PRO A 59 -25.10 16.34 -9.38
C PRO A 59 -23.66 16.49 -8.92
N GLU A 60 -23.27 17.67 -8.40
CA GLU A 60 -21.94 17.90 -7.86
C GLU A 60 -21.70 17.10 -6.58
N GLY A 61 -22.67 17.02 -5.68
CA GLY A 61 -22.59 16.23 -4.46
C GLY A 61 -22.39 14.75 -4.75
N ILE A 62 -23.17 14.19 -5.66
CA ILE A 62 -23.03 12.81 -6.13
C ILE A 62 -21.63 12.59 -6.74
N ALA A 63 -21.17 13.49 -7.63
CA ALA A 63 -19.85 13.39 -8.23
C ALA A 63 -18.73 13.40 -7.18
N ARG A 64 -18.81 14.26 -6.15
CA ARG A 64 -17.86 14.29 -5.04
C ARG A 64 -17.87 13.00 -4.24
N MET A 65 -19.04 12.44 -3.93
CA MET A 65 -19.15 11.18 -3.17
C MET A 65 -18.59 9.98 -3.95
N LEU A 66 -18.62 10.02 -5.27
CA LEU A 66 -17.98 9.02 -6.14
C LEU A 66 -16.45 9.18 -6.19
N ILE A 67 -15.97 10.43 -6.26
CA ILE A 67 -14.57 10.76 -6.51
C ILE A 67 -13.72 10.72 -5.23
N TYR A 68 -14.15 11.37 -4.13
CA TYR A 68 -13.32 11.55 -2.93
C TYR A 68 -12.83 10.24 -2.30
N PRO A 69 -13.64 9.19 -2.12
CA PRO A 69 -13.15 7.92 -1.58
C PRO A 69 -12.06 7.28 -2.45
N ARG A 70 -12.14 7.49 -3.76
CA ARG A 70 -11.15 6.98 -4.72
C ARG A 70 -9.83 7.71 -4.61
N ILE A 71 -9.85 9.03 -4.57
CA ILE A 71 -8.63 9.84 -4.55
C ILE A 71 -7.97 9.88 -3.17
N LEU A 72 -8.74 9.86 -2.08
CA LEU A 72 -8.20 9.96 -0.72
C LEU A 72 -7.75 8.62 -0.13
N SER A 73 -8.07 7.50 -0.76
CA SER A 73 -7.75 6.18 -0.23
C SER A 73 -7.29 5.19 -1.31
N THR A 74 -8.21 4.70 -2.14
CA THR A 74 -7.95 3.52 -2.99
C THR A 74 -6.81 3.74 -3.97
N SER A 75 -6.81 4.86 -4.70
CA SER A 75 -5.83 5.12 -5.77
C SER A 75 -4.41 5.25 -5.25
N ILE A 76 -4.20 6.05 -4.20
CA ILE A 76 -2.87 6.32 -3.65
C ILE A 76 -2.29 5.09 -2.94
N ASN A 77 -3.10 4.39 -2.14
CA ASN A 77 -2.66 3.21 -1.41
C ASN A 77 -2.31 2.05 -2.35
N THR A 78 -3.09 1.85 -3.42
CA THR A 78 -2.78 0.84 -4.44
C THR A 78 -1.49 1.18 -5.19
N SER A 79 -1.32 2.44 -5.59
CA SER A 79 -0.10 2.89 -6.27
C SER A 79 1.14 2.72 -5.40
N PHE A 80 1.05 3.09 -4.12
CA PHE A 80 2.13 2.90 -3.16
C PHE A 80 2.48 1.40 -3.02
N GLY A 81 1.50 0.54 -2.71
CA GLY A 81 1.73 -0.88 -2.49
C GLY A 81 2.34 -1.60 -3.70
N THR A 82 1.85 -1.32 -4.91
CA THR A 82 2.33 -1.95 -6.14
C THR A 82 3.79 -1.58 -6.46
N ASN A 83 4.19 -0.34 -6.21
CA ASN A 83 5.54 0.13 -6.56
C ASN A 83 6.54 -0.07 -5.43
N PHE A 84 6.10 -0.28 -4.19
CA PHE A 84 6.96 -0.40 -3.04
C PHE A 84 7.93 -1.60 -3.12
N GLN A 85 7.45 -2.76 -3.56
CA GLN A 85 8.30 -3.93 -3.78
C GLN A 85 9.40 -3.66 -4.82
N LYS A 86 9.05 -3.01 -5.93
CA LYS A 86 10.01 -2.66 -7.00
C LYS A 86 11.09 -1.72 -6.49
N PHE A 87 10.70 -0.72 -5.70
CA PHE A 87 11.62 0.20 -5.06
C PHE A 87 12.64 -0.54 -4.17
N LEU A 88 12.18 -1.46 -3.31
CA LEU A 88 13.08 -2.22 -2.43
C LEU A 88 14.08 -3.06 -3.22
N ILE A 89 13.65 -3.77 -4.26
CA ILE A 89 14.49 -4.59 -5.11
C ILE A 89 15.53 -3.73 -5.86
N LYS A 90 15.13 -2.55 -6.35
CA LYS A 90 16.02 -1.65 -7.10
C LYS A 90 17.01 -0.92 -6.20
N GLY A 91 16.55 -0.49 -5.03
CA GLY A 91 17.32 0.32 -4.09
C GLY A 91 18.29 -0.46 -3.22
N LEU A 92 18.05 -1.74 -2.96
CA LEU A 92 18.81 -2.57 -2.04
C LEU A 92 19.51 -3.73 -2.77
N LYS A 93 20.84 -3.81 -2.63
CA LYS A 93 21.67 -4.81 -3.34
C LYS A 93 21.36 -6.25 -2.92
N ASP A 94 21.04 -6.46 -1.65
CA ASP A 94 20.86 -7.79 -1.04
C ASP A 94 19.39 -8.14 -0.81
N VAL A 95 18.49 -7.47 -1.55
CA VAL A 95 17.04 -7.72 -1.58
C VAL A 95 16.63 -8.15 -2.97
N PHE A 96 15.96 -9.29 -3.05
CA PHE A 96 15.57 -9.91 -4.31
C PHE A 96 14.06 -10.15 -4.34
N GLY A 97 13.46 -10.09 -5.51
CA GLY A 97 12.12 -10.63 -5.73
C GLY A 97 12.13 -12.15 -5.59
N SER A 98 11.09 -12.71 -4.99
CA SER A 98 11.01 -14.16 -4.81
C SER A 98 10.32 -14.84 -5.99
N GLY A 99 10.81 -16.00 -6.39
CA GLY A 99 10.13 -16.93 -7.29
C GLY A 99 9.08 -17.81 -6.58
N ILE A 100 8.98 -17.70 -5.25
CA ILE A 100 8.08 -18.52 -4.43
C ILE A 100 6.70 -17.83 -4.37
N SER A 101 5.66 -18.53 -4.78
CA SER A 101 4.30 -18.00 -4.73
C SER A 101 3.89 -17.56 -3.32
N GLY A 102 3.49 -16.29 -3.19
CA GLY A 102 3.08 -15.69 -1.92
C GLY A 102 4.19 -15.07 -1.08
N ILE A 103 5.42 -15.09 -1.60
CA ILE A 103 6.57 -14.36 -1.07
C ILE A 103 6.94 -13.24 -2.04
N ASP A 104 7.05 -12.02 -1.52
CA ASP A 104 7.34 -10.84 -2.33
C ASP A 104 8.84 -10.56 -2.41
N LEU A 105 9.55 -10.76 -1.29
CA LEU A 105 10.98 -10.46 -1.14
C LEU A 105 11.74 -11.58 -0.46
N GLU A 106 13.02 -11.72 -0.86
CA GLU A 106 14.04 -12.51 -0.17
C GLU A 106 15.20 -11.61 0.20
N PHE A 107 15.66 -11.67 1.46
CA PHE A 107 16.79 -10.88 1.94
C PHE A 107 17.52 -11.56 3.10
N THR A 108 18.74 -11.13 3.37
CA THR A 108 19.48 -11.55 4.56
C THR A 108 19.22 -10.58 5.70
N ASP A 109 18.61 -11.07 6.78
CA ASP A 109 18.26 -10.27 7.96
C ASP A 109 19.52 -9.72 8.65
N ALA A 110 19.55 -8.42 8.87
CA ALA A 110 20.68 -7.75 9.49
C ALA A 110 20.90 -8.16 10.96
N HIS A 111 19.86 -8.67 11.64
CA HIS A 111 19.92 -9.08 13.03
C HIS A 111 20.45 -10.51 13.22
N ASP A 112 19.80 -11.50 12.60
CA ASP A 112 20.13 -12.92 12.80
C ASP A 112 20.96 -13.54 11.67
N LYS A 113 21.24 -12.77 10.61
CA LYS A 113 22.02 -13.18 9.42
C LYS A 113 21.44 -14.33 8.63
N ARG A 114 20.17 -14.69 8.88
CA ARG A 114 19.46 -15.72 8.15
C ARG A 114 18.75 -15.13 6.94
N LYS A 115 18.59 -15.92 5.92
CA LYS A 115 17.76 -15.56 4.76
C LYS A 115 16.29 -15.55 5.17
N LYS A 116 15.59 -14.45 4.91
CA LYS A 116 14.15 -14.29 5.15
C LYS A 116 13.37 -14.34 3.85
N TYR A 117 12.19 -14.93 3.93
CA TYR A 117 11.20 -15.02 2.88
C TYR A 117 10.00 -14.18 3.34
N CYS A 118 9.88 -12.99 2.77
CA CYS A 118 8.99 -11.95 3.28
C CYS A 118 7.77 -11.77 2.39
N GLN A 119 6.58 -11.89 2.99
CA GLN A 119 5.38 -11.31 2.40
C GLN A 119 5.31 -9.83 2.82
N LEU A 120 5.28 -8.93 1.82
CA LEU A 120 5.29 -7.50 2.06
C LEU A 120 3.86 -6.95 2.17
N LYS A 121 3.66 -6.08 3.15
CA LYS A 121 2.41 -5.34 3.34
C LYS A 121 2.70 -3.85 3.48
N SER A 122 1.90 -3.02 2.83
CA SER A 122 2.09 -1.58 2.84
C SER A 122 1.74 -0.92 4.17
N GLY A 123 0.97 -1.57 5.05
CA GLY A 123 0.59 -0.97 6.33
C GLY A 123 -0.03 -1.94 7.34
N PRO A 124 -0.23 -1.48 8.60
CA PRO A 124 -0.65 -2.32 9.72
C PRO A 124 -2.13 -2.75 9.69
N ASN A 125 -2.93 -2.23 8.75
CA ASN A 125 -4.36 -2.52 8.61
C ASN A 125 -4.73 -2.99 7.19
N THR A 126 -3.82 -3.64 6.47
CA THR A 126 -4.00 -3.99 5.06
C THR A 126 -4.47 -5.42 4.82
N ILE A 127 -4.74 -6.18 5.88
CA ILE A 127 -5.34 -7.52 5.81
C ILE A 127 -6.67 -7.56 6.54
N ASN A 128 -7.58 -8.42 6.07
CA ASN A 128 -8.88 -8.68 6.67
C ASN A 128 -8.95 -10.13 7.23
N SER A 129 -10.13 -10.55 7.74
CA SER A 129 -10.35 -11.90 8.27
C SER A 129 -10.05 -13.00 7.25
N ASP A 130 -10.41 -12.75 5.99
CA ASP A 130 -10.33 -13.73 4.91
C ASP A 130 -8.89 -13.94 4.42
N ASP A 131 -8.00 -12.98 4.71
CA ASP A 131 -6.57 -13.08 4.39
C ASP A 131 -5.79 -13.96 5.38
N VAL A 132 -6.26 -14.09 6.62
CA VAL A 132 -5.51 -14.74 7.71
C VAL A 132 -5.18 -16.20 7.38
N LYS A 133 -6.21 -17.01 7.08
CA LYS A 133 -6.00 -18.41 6.76
C LYS A 133 -5.20 -18.65 5.47
N PRO A 134 -5.46 -17.96 4.36
CA PRO A 134 -4.63 -18.05 3.15
C PRO A 134 -3.16 -17.71 3.36
N ILE A 135 -2.83 -16.70 4.16
CA ILE A 135 -1.44 -16.37 4.49
C ILE A 135 -0.77 -17.52 5.25
N PHE A 136 -1.43 -18.02 6.27
CA PHE A 136 -0.92 -19.18 7.05
C PHE A 136 -0.73 -20.42 6.18
N ASP A 137 -1.73 -20.77 5.36
CA ASP A 137 -1.67 -21.95 4.49
C ASP A 137 -0.53 -21.84 3.46
N LYS A 138 -0.30 -20.66 2.91
CA LYS A 138 0.85 -20.40 2.03
C LYS A 138 2.18 -20.65 2.74
N PHE A 139 2.39 -20.08 3.92
CA PHE A 139 3.62 -20.25 4.69
C PHE A 139 3.83 -21.73 5.10
N LYS A 140 2.76 -22.42 5.50
CA LYS A 140 2.80 -23.87 5.77
C LYS A 140 3.22 -24.67 4.54
N ASN A 141 2.67 -24.35 3.37
CA ASN A 141 3.02 -25.03 2.12
C ASN A 141 4.48 -24.79 1.72
N ILE A 142 4.98 -23.55 1.85
CA ILE A 142 6.39 -23.23 1.60
C ILE A 142 7.29 -24.06 2.51
N LYS A 143 6.96 -24.16 3.80
CA LYS A 143 7.72 -24.96 4.76
C LYS A 143 7.74 -26.46 4.41
N ASN A 144 6.60 -26.98 3.96
CA ASN A 144 6.49 -28.39 3.54
C ASN A 144 7.33 -28.65 2.27
N LEU A 145 7.24 -27.77 1.27
CA LEU A 145 8.05 -27.87 0.05
C LEU A 145 9.56 -27.74 0.35
N ALA A 146 9.94 -26.85 1.26
CA ALA A 146 11.32 -26.70 1.69
C ALA A 146 11.86 -28.01 2.30
N LYS A 147 11.08 -28.67 3.16
CA LYS A 147 11.46 -29.98 3.73
C LYS A 147 11.64 -31.05 2.64
N THR A 148 10.72 -31.12 1.69
CA THR A 148 10.79 -32.08 0.58
C THR A 148 12.03 -31.85 -0.29
N ASN A 149 12.43 -30.59 -0.48
CA ASN A 149 13.60 -30.21 -1.28
C ASN A 149 14.90 -30.08 -0.45
N HIS A 150 14.91 -30.55 0.80
CA HIS A 150 16.05 -30.47 1.71
C HIS A 150 16.59 -29.03 1.91
N LEU A 151 15.73 -28.02 1.81
CA LEU A 151 16.07 -26.63 2.09
C LEU A 151 15.88 -26.32 3.57
N ASN A 152 16.86 -25.67 4.16
CA ASN A 152 16.83 -25.28 5.57
C ASN A 152 16.04 -23.95 5.75
N ILE A 153 14.71 -24.01 5.66
CA ILE A 153 13.81 -22.88 5.95
C ILE A 153 13.09 -23.14 7.28
N GLU A 154 13.40 -22.34 8.28
CA GLU A 154 12.76 -22.40 9.59
C GLU A 154 11.46 -21.57 9.61
N THR A 155 10.64 -21.79 10.66
CA THR A 155 9.39 -21.00 10.82
C THR A 155 9.67 -19.51 10.92
N ASN A 156 10.76 -19.12 11.60
CA ASN A 156 11.16 -17.73 11.78
C ASN A 156 11.82 -17.11 10.54
N ASP A 157 12.01 -17.86 9.46
CA ASP A 157 12.50 -17.34 8.19
C ASP A 157 11.36 -16.90 7.26
N LEU A 158 10.13 -17.35 7.53
CA LEU A 158 8.91 -16.94 6.84
C LEU A 158 8.26 -15.80 7.62
N ILE A 159 8.29 -14.60 7.10
CA ILE A 159 7.92 -13.38 7.82
C ILE A 159 6.90 -12.53 7.05
N ILE A 160 6.21 -11.66 7.78
CA ILE A 160 5.48 -10.53 7.19
C ILE A 160 6.23 -9.25 7.50
N GLY A 161 6.56 -8.48 6.45
CA GLY A 161 7.16 -7.15 6.56
C GLY A 161 6.11 -6.07 6.34
N VAL A 162 5.95 -5.17 7.30
CA VAL A 162 5.01 -4.04 7.23
C VAL A 162 5.79 -2.74 7.15
N SER A 163 5.56 -1.96 6.09
CA SER A 163 6.43 -0.83 5.74
C SER A 163 6.43 0.33 6.74
N TYR A 164 5.33 0.55 7.46
CA TYR A 164 5.19 1.63 8.45
C TYR A 164 4.34 1.22 9.66
N GLY A 165 4.37 2.06 10.70
CA GLY A 165 3.62 1.87 11.93
C GLY A 165 4.46 1.25 13.04
N THR A 166 3.77 0.79 14.08
CA THR A 166 4.33 0.12 15.26
C THR A 166 3.57 -1.17 15.53
N LYS A 167 4.10 -2.03 16.41
CA LYS A 167 3.40 -3.27 16.81
C LYS A 167 2.02 -2.99 17.43
N SER A 168 1.84 -1.87 18.10
CA SER A 168 0.55 -1.45 18.68
C SER A 168 -0.50 -1.09 17.61
N ASN A 169 -0.06 -0.66 16.42
CA ASN A 169 -0.96 -0.31 15.31
C ASN A 169 -1.48 -1.54 14.54
N LEU A 170 -0.90 -2.72 14.75
CA LEU A 170 -1.31 -3.93 14.04
C LEU A 170 -2.79 -4.27 14.33
N SER A 171 -3.55 -4.52 13.26
CA SER A 171 -4.94 -4.98 13.38
C SER A 171 -5.03 -6.32 14.10
N ALA A 172 -6.23 -6.66 14.60
CA ALA A 172 -6.48 -7.94 15.24
C ALA A 172 -6.12 -9.14 14.34
N HIS A 173 -6.21 -8.98 13.01
CA HIS A 173 -5.86 -10.02 12.04
C HIS A 173 -4.35 -10.29 12.00
N TYR A 174 -3.51 -9.25 12.05
CA TYR A 174 -2.06 -9.41 12.19
C TYR A 174 -1.69 -10.02 13.54
N LYS A 175 -2.31 -9.56 14.64
CA LYS A 175 -2.09 -10.15 15.97
C LYS A 175 -2.43 -11.62 15.99
N LYS A 176 -3.53 -12.04 15.34
CA LYS A 176 -3.90 -13.44 15.20
C LYS A 176 -2.83 -14.24 14.43
N LEU A 177 -2.25 -13.71 13.36
CA LEU A 177 -1.16 -14.35 12.63
C LEU A 177 0.07 -14.52 13.51
N GLN A 178 0.41 -13.55 14.33
CA GLN A 178 1.58 -13.57 15.21
C GLN A 178 1.37 -14.48 16.43
N GLU A 179 0.27 -14.33 17.14
CA GLU A 179 0.03 -14.99 18.43
C GLU A 179 -0.50 -16.42 18.29
N TYR A 180 -1.34 -16.66 17.29
CA TYR A 180 -1.98 -17.96 17.10
C TYR A 180 -1.26 -18.84 16.08
N TYR A 181 -0.72 -18.24 15.00
CA TYR A 181 -0.01 -18.98 13.96
C TYR A 181 1.51 -18.85 14.04
N PHE A 182 2.02 -18.08 15.01
CA PHE A 182 3.46 -17.88 15.29
C PHE A 182 4.24 -17.37 14.08
N ILE A 183 3.61 -16.53 13.26
CA ILE A 183 4.26 -15.90 12.11
C ILE A 183 4.94 -14.62 12.59
N PRO A 184 6.27 -14.47 12.45
CA PRO A 184 6.96 -13.24 12.79
C PRO A 184 6.50 -12.07 11.90
N ILE A 185 6.19 -10.93 12.54
CA ILE A 185 5.78 -9.71 11.86
C ILE A 185 6.72 -8.59 12.27
N TYR A 186 7.43 -8.01 11.29
CA TYR A 186 8.30 -6.87 11.49
C TYR A 186 7.63 -5.61 10.96
N VAL A 187 7.58 -4.54 11.76
CA VAL A 187 6.77 -3.35 11.48
C VAL A 187 7.62 -2.09 11.58
N GLY A 188 7.48 -1.20 10.59
CA GLY A 188 8.10 0.12 10.59
C GLY A 188 9.61 0.06 10.85
N GLU A 189 10.10 0.74 11.90
CA GLU A 189 11.52 0.81 12.22
C GLU A 189 12.19 -0.57 12.33
N GLU A 190 11.51 -1.56 12.95
CA GLU A 190 12.05 -2.92 13.07
C GLU A 190 12.20 -3.59 11.70
N PHE A 191 11.20 -3.46 10.81
CA PHE A 191 11.27 -4.01 9.46
C PHE A 191 12.45 -3.41 8.68
N TRP A 192 12.57 -2.09 8.68
CA TRP A 192 13.63 -1.39 7.98
C TRP A 192 15.03 -1.71 8.53
N TYR A 193 15.16 -1.81 9.86
CA TYR A 193 16.42 -2.21 10.49
C TYR A 193 16.83 -3.64 10.09
N ARG A 194 15.90 -4.58 10.14
CA ARG A 194 16.18 -5.97 9.77
C ARG A 194 16.56 -6.12 8.29
N LEU A 195 15.91 -5.33 7.44
CA LEU A 195 16.16 -5.32 6.00
C LEU A 195 17.53 -4.71 5.65
N THR A 196 18.03 -3.73 6.40
CA THR A 196 19.17 -2.89 5.98
C THR A 196 20.30 -2.81 6.99
N GLY A 197 20.04 -3.09 8.26
CA GLY A 197 20.98 -2.88 9.37
C GLY A 197 21.18 -1.41 9.76
N ASP A 198 20.41 -0.48 9.21
CA ASP A 198 20.47 0.95 9.52
C ASP A 198 19.30 1.34 10.43
N PRO A 199 19.56 1.70 11.72
CA PRO A 199 18.50 2.03 12.67
C PRO A 199 17.77 3.34 12.36
N ASP A 200 18.38 4.25 11.60
CA ASP A 200 17.84 5.58 11.33
C ASP A 200 17.12 5.66 9.97
N LEU A 201 17.26 4.63 9.14
CA LEU A 201 16.78 4.67 7.76
C LEU A 201 15.29 5.00 7.66
N TYR A 202 14.45 4.41 8.51
CA TYR A 202 13.02 4.66 8.52
C TYR A 202 12.68 6.15 8.67
N LYS A 203 13.34 6.83 9.61
CA LYS A 203 13.17 8.28 9.85
C LYS A 203 13.68 9.10 8.67
N VAL A 204 14.81 8.71 8.10
CA VAL A 204 15.38 9.37 6.92
C VAL A 204 14.42 9.32 5.74
N LEU A 205 13.80 8.17 5.45
CA LEU A 205 12.82 8.02 4.37
C LEU A 205 11.55 8.86 4.61
N LEU A 206 11.05 8.91 5.86
CA LEU A 206 9.94 9.79 6.22
C LEU A 206 10.29 11.27 6.01
N THR A 207 11.51 11.69 6.38
CA THR A 207 11.97 13.07 6.16
C THR A 207 12.09 13.38 4.66
N SER A 208 12.64 12.46 3.87
CA SER A 208 12.72 12.62 2.41
C SER A 208 11.34 12.80 1.78
N SER A 209 10.31 12.04 2.20
CA SER A 209 8.95 12.24 1.69
C SER A 209 8.39 13.63 1.99
N LEU A 210 8.67 14.20 3.17
CA LEU A 210 8.27 15.58 3.49
C LEU A 210 8.99 16.61 2.63
N GLN A 211 10.27 16.40 2.30
CA GLN A 211 11.03 17.27 1.41
C GLN A 211 10.46 17.25 -0.02
N ILE A 212 10.12 16.08 -0.54
CA ILE A 212 9.48 15.93 -1.86
C ILE A 212 8.15 16.69 -1.88
N ILE A 213 7.28 16.51 -0.88
CA ILE A 213 6.00 17.22 -0.79
C ILE A 213 6.19 18.73 -0.76
N SER A 214 7.27 19.23 -0.15
CA SER A 214 7.58 20.65 -0.06
C SER A 214 8.17 21.23 -1.35
N SER A 215 8.83 20.40 -2.18
CA SER A 215 9.49 20.82 -3.42
C SER A 215 8.63 20.62 -4.66
N GLU A 216 7.70 19.71 -4.65
CA GLU A 216 6.81 19.38 -5.75
C GLU A 216 5.50 20.16 -5.67
N ASP A 217 4.94 20.52 -6.83
CA ASP A 217 3.56 21.03 -6.90
C ASP A 217 2.56 19.89 -6.69
N VAL A 218 2.31 19.55 -5.42
CA VAL A 218 1.36 18.49 -5.03
C VAL A 218 -0.09 18.96 -4.92
N TYR A 219 -0.34 20.27 -5.13
CA TYR A 219 -1.67 20.85 -5.03
C TYR A 219 -2.48 20.58 -6.30
N PHE A 220 -3.49 19.74 -6.21
CA PHE A 220 -4.24 19.23 -7.36
C PHE A 220 -5.75 19.57 -7.29
N LYS A 221 -6.13 20.53 -6.45
CA LYS A 221 -7.54 20.88 -6.22
C LYS A 221 -8.26 21.39 -7.46
N LYS A 222 -7.57 22.14 -8.31
CA LYS A 222 -8.14 22.69 -9.55
C LYS A 222 -8.56 21.55 -10.49
N GLU A 223 -7.69 20.58 -10.68
CA GLU A 223 -7.92 19.43 -11.53
C GLU A 223 -9.01 18.50 -10.96
N ILE A 224 -9.03 18.32 -9.63
CA ILE A 224 -10.11 17.58 -8.94
C ILE A 224 -11.46 18.27 -9.20
N ASN A 225 -11.54 19.59 -9.06
CA ASN A 225 -12.77 20.34 -9.32
C ASN A 225 -13.19 20.23 -10.80
N GLN A 226 -12.25 20.22 -11.75
CA GLN A 226 -12.57 19.96 -13.16
C GLN A 226 -13.12 18.55 -13.39
N VAL A 227 -12.57 17.53 -12.69
CA VAL A 227 -13.08 16.16 -12.76
C VAL A 227 -14.50 16.09 -12.22
N ILE A 228 -14.77 16.76 -11.09
CA ILE A 228 -16.10 16.84 -10.48
C ILE A 228 -17.08 17.53 -11.46
N ASP A 229 -16.71 18.65 -12.03
CA ASP A 229 -17.56 19.40 -12.97
C ASP A 229 -17.91 18.58 -14.22
N VAL A 230 -16.93 17.88 -14.79
CA VAL A 230 -17.18 17.00 -15.95
C VAL A 230 -18.09 15.82 -15.59
N LEU A 231 -17.84 15.18 -14.46
CA LEU A 231 -18.62 14.02 -14.05
C LEU A 231 -20.05 14.39 -13.66
N SER A 232 -20.25 15.53 -12.97
CA SER A 232 -21.57 16.00 -12.54
C SER A 232 -22.52 16.31 -13.72
N LYS A 233 -21.96 16.68 -14.87
CA LYS A 233 -22.73 16.95 -16.11
C LYS A 233 -23.07 15.70 -16.92
N SER A 234 -22.50 14.54 -16.56
CA SER A 234 -22.75 13.29 -17.28
C SER A 234 -24.17 12.77 -17.06
N ASP A 235 -24.69 12.05 -18.05
CA ASP A 235 -26.02 11.43 -17.94
C ASP A 235 -26.02 10.38 -16.83
N PHE A 236 -24.93 9.67 -16.62
CA PHE A 236 -24.72 8.74 -15.52
C PHE A 236 -25.04 9.37 -14.14
N VAL A 237 -24.54 10.57 -13.85
CA VAL A 237 -24.81 11.25 -12.57
C VAL A 237 -26.22 11.81 -12.53
N LYS A 238 -26.73 12.33 -13.65
CA LYS A 238 -28.14 12.79 -13.74
C LYS A 238 -29.13 11.65 -13.49
N ASP A 239 -28.87 10.46 -14.03
CA ASP A 239 -29.69 9.28 -13.80
C ASP A 239 -29.70 8.89 -12.32
N ILE A 240 -28.56 8.91 -11.66
CA ILE A 240 -28.46 8.65 -10.21
C ILE A 240 -29.30 9.66 -9.41
N VAL A 241 -29.19 10.96 -9.71
CA VAL A 241 -29.97 12.02 -9.02
C VAL A 241 -31.46 11.82 -9.21
N ASN A 242 -31.87 11.36 -10.39
CA ASN A 242 -33.27 11.11 -10.73
C ASN A 242 -33.81 9.74 -10.27
N GLY A 243 -32.96 8.91 -9.63
CA GLY A 243 -33.31 7.58 -9.15
C GLY A 243 -33.36 6.51 -10.24
N ASN A 244 -32.78 6.75 -11.40
CA ASN A 244 -32.62 5.82 -12.51
C ASN A 244 -31.31 5.04 -12.36
N PHE A 245 -31.38 3.76 -11.93
CA PHE A 245 -30.18 2.91 -11.69
C PHE A 245 -30.13 1.74 -12.65
#